data_d7c3930a292454ad5c3449e9437d7b9e
#
_entry.id   d7c3930a292454ad5c3449e9437d7b9e
#
_cell.length_a   1.000
_cell.length_b   1.000
_cell.length_c   1.000
_cell.angle_alpha   90.00
_cell.angle_beta   90.00
_cell.angle_gamma   90.00
#
_symmetry.space_group_name_H-M   'P 1'
#
loop_
_entity.id
_entity.type
_entity.pdbx_description
1 polymer ?
#
loop_
_entity_poly.entity_id
_entity_poly.type
_entity_poly.pdbx_seq_one_letter_code
_entity_poly.pdbx_strand_id
1 'polypeptide(L)'
;MALQCGIVGLPNVGKSTLFNCLSNAKAQSANFPFCTIEPNVGVITVPDERLIKLGELCKPERGVIPTTVEIVDIAGLVKGASKGEGLGNKFLANIRETDAIIHVLRCFDDDNVVHVDGSVDPIRDKDIIDAELQLKDLETVESRIQKIEKQVRVGGDKQAKVALDVLLKYRDALSQGKSARTVELINKDEEQVAKETMLLTSKPVLYVCNVDENSAVNGNKYVEQVREAVKDENAQVLIVAAKIESEIAELETYEERQMFLDEIGLSESGVSRLIKAAYALLELRTFLTAGSDEVRAWTFKAGSKAPQCAGVIHSDFERGFIRAEVIKYEDYIALGGESACRQAGKLGIEGKEYVVQDGDIMHFLFNV
;
A
#
# COMPACT_ATOMS: atom_id res chain seq x y z
N MET A 1 10.73 7.58 -7.15
CA MET A 1 9.29 7.86 -7.23
C MET A 1 8.66 7.28 -5.98
N ALA A 2 7.68 7.96 -5.40
CA ALA A 2 6.89 7.41 -4.30
C ALA A 2 6.11 6.19 -4.80
N LEU A 3 5.96 5.17 -3.95
CA LEU A 3 5.15 4.00 -4.28
C LEU A 3 3.67 4.34 -4.10
N GLN A 4 2.83 3.85 -5.03
CA GLN A 4 1.42 4.24 -5.15
C GLN A 4 0.49 3.02 -5.06
N CYS A 5 -0.61 3.18 -4.31
CA CYS A 5 -1.74 2.25 -4.36
C CYS A 5 -2.85 2.80 -5.26
N GLY A 6 -3.31 2.00 -6.21
CA GLY A 6 -4.50 2.31 -7.00
C GLY A 6 -5.77 1.79 -6.33
N ILE A 7 -6.75 2.68 -6.06
CA ILE A 7 -8.05 2.26 -5.55
C ILE A 7 -8.99 1.96 -6.72
N VAL A 8 -9.52 0.76 -6.77
CA VAL A 8 -10.42 0.27 -7.84
C VAL A 8 -11.71 -0.29 -7.26
N GLY A 9 -12.73 -0.38 -8.08
CA GLY A 9 -14.03 -0.97 -7.74
C GLY A 9 -15.08 -0.64 -8.77
N LEU A 10 -16.15 -1.41 -8.83
CA LEU A 10 -17.30 -1.12 -9.68
C LEU A 10 -18.00 0.18 -9.26
N PRO A 11 -18.86 0.78 -10.10
CA PRO A 11 -19.65 1.93 -9.70
C PRO A 11 -20.52 1.63 -8.47
N ASN A 12 -20.72 2.63 -7.62
CA ASN A 12 -21.60 2.58 -6.44
C ASN A 12 -21.18 1.59 -5.33
N VAL A 13 -19.92 1.18 -5.27
CA VAL A 13 -19.37 0.34 -4.17
C VAL A 13 -18.88 1.16 -2.97
N GLY A 14 -18.92 2.52 -3.05
CA GLY A 14 -18.41 3.42 -2.01
C GLY A 14 -16.97 3.87 -2.22
N LYS A 15 -16.36 3.59 -3.38
CA LYS A 15 -14.99 3.95 -3.72
C LYS A 15 -14.70 5.46 -3.55
N SER A 16 -15.51 6.33 -4.15
CA SER A 16 -15.33 7.78 -4.08
C SER A 16 -15.55 8.32 -2.66
N THR A 17 -16.48 7.76 -1.90
CA THR A 17 -16.68 8.11 -0.48
C THR A 17 -15.42 7.80 0.32
N LEU A 18 -14.87 6.59 0.20
CA LEU A 18 -13.62 6.20 0.87
C LEU A 18 -12.45 7.09 0.44
N PHE A 19 -12.31 7.38 -0.85
CA PHE A 19 -11.25 8.25 -1.35
C PHE A 19 -11.37 9.68 -0.79
N ASN A 20 -12.59 10.21 -0.69
CA ASN A 20 -12.83 11.52 -0.06
C ASN A 20 -12.50 11.51 1.44
N CYS A 21 -12.86 10.45 2.18
CA CYS A 21 -12.48 10.31 3.58
C CYS A 21 -10.96 10.24 3.76
N LEU A 22 -10.26 9.51 2.90
CA LEU A 22 -8.80 9.45 2.86
C LEU A 22 -8.19 10.84 2.58
N SER A 23 -8.75 11.58 1.64
CA SER A 23 -8.29 12.94 1.29
C SER A 23 -8.59 13.95 2.38
N ASN A 24 -9.73 13.84 3.08
CA ASN A 24 -10.10 14.70 4.20
C ASN A 24 -9.27 14.41 5.47
N ALA A 25 -8.83 13.17 5.69
CA ALA A 25 -7.89 12.85 6.76
C ALA A 25 -6.58 13.67 6.65
N LYS A 26 -6.24 14.11 5.44
CA LYS A 26 -5.15 15.05 5.17
C LYS A 26 -5.40 16.46 5.71
N ALA A 27 -6.60 16.99 5.57
CA ALA A 27 -6.94 18.36 6.03
C ALA A 27 -6.89 18.49 7.55
N GLN A 28 -7.05 17.39 8.27
CA GLN A 28 -7.10 17.34 9.73
C GLN A 28 -5.72 17.12 10.38
N SER A 29 -4.74 16.62 9.65
CA SER A 29 -3.32 16.63 10.07
C SER A 29 -2.64 17.95 9.70
N ALA A 30 -3.44 18.99 9.43
CA ALA A 30 -3.05 20.24 8.84
C ALA A 30 -2.11 21.06 9.72
N ASN A 31 -0.88 21.08 9.30
CA ASN A 31 0.02 22.24 9.32
C ASN A 31 1.24 21.98 8.40
N PHE A 32 1.11 21.09 7.42
CA PHE A 32 2.22 20.75 6.52
C PHE A 32 2.06 21.47 5.17
N PRO A 33 2.97 22.45 4.83
CA PRO A 33 2.82 23.36 3.69
C PRO A 33 3.28 22.71 2.44
N PHE A 34 3.19 21.67 1.89
CA PHE A 34 3.63 21.16 0.56
C PHE A 34 2.88 19.90 0.11
N CYS A 35 1.56 20.02 -0.08
CA CYS A 35 0.83 18.96 -0.73
C CYS A 35 0.16 19.48 -2.01
N THR A 36 0.74 19.20 -3.15
CA THR A 36 0.12 19.41 -4.45
C THR A 36 -1.06 18.45 -4.60
N ILE A 37 -2.23 18.98 -4.91
CA ILE A 37 -3.43 18.19 -5.23
C ILE A 37 -3.39 17.99 -6.74
N GLU A 38 -2.93 16.83 -7.19
CA GLU A 38 -3.25 16.39 -8.55
C GLU A 38 -4.65 15.78 -8.54
N PRO A 39 -5.46 16.00 -9.58
CA PRO A 39 -6.77 15.35 -9.68
C PRO A 39 -6.59 13.83 -9.57
N ASN A 40 -7.31 13.21 -8.64
CA ASN A 40 -7.31 11.77 -8.37
C ASN A 40 -6.06 11.18 -7.69
N VAL A 41 -5.10 11.97 -7.19
CA VAL A 41 -3.98 11.49 -6.37
C VAL A 41 -4.09 12.08 -4.98
N GLY A 42 -4.28 11.23 -3.98
CA GLY A 42 -4.25 11.59 -2.56
C GLY A 42 -2.89 11.25 -1.95
N VAL A 43 -2.16 12.27 -1.47
CA VAL A 43 -0.98 12.07 -0.62
C VAL A 43 -1.45 12.06 0.83
N ILE A 44 -1.42 10.94 1.51
CA ILE A 44 -2.11 10.71 2.76
C ILE A 44 -1.10 10.45 3.86
N THR A 45 -1.26 11.13 5.00
CA THR A 45 -0.43 10.95 6.19
C THR A 45 -0.63 9.55 6.78
N VAL A 46 0.45 8.84 7.05
CA VAL A 46 0.42 7.55 7.73
C VAL A 46 0.36 7.79 9.25
N PRO A 47 -0.71 7.33 9.93
CA PRO A 47 -0.81 7.45 11.39
C PRO A 47 0.27 6.61 12.07
N ASP A 48 1.08 7.23 12.95
CA ASP A 48 2.11 6.55 13.72
C ASP A 48 2.18 7.12 15.14
N GLU A 49 1.69 6.36 16.11
CA GLU A 49 1.69 6.74 17.52
C GLU A 49 3.12 6.91 18.08
N ARG A 50 4.09 6.20 17.52
CA ARG A 50 5.50 6.30 17.91
C ARG A 50 6.04 7.70 17.64
N LEU A 51 5.66 8.27 16.51
CA LEU A 51 6.06 9.60 16.11
C LEU A 51 5.46 10.68 17.04
N ILE A 52 4.19 10.52 17.45
CA ILE A 52 3.50 11.42 18.37
C ILE A 52 4.21 11.42 19.73
N LYS A 53 4.40 10.24 20.32
CA LYS A 53 5.09 10.08 21.62
C LYS A 53 6.52 10.62 21.61
N LEU A 54 7.22 10.40 20.49
CA LEU A 54 8.58 10.92 20.31
C LEU A 54 8.59 12.45 20.23
N GLY A 55 7.59 13.04 19.57
CA GLY A 55 7.40 14.48 19.53
C GLY A 55 7.12 15.10 20.89
N GLU A 56 6.28 14.47 21.70
CA GLU A 56 5.99 14.88 23.09
C GLU A 56 7.25 14.84 23.98
N LEU A 57 8.10 13.82 23.79
CA LEU A 57 9.33 13.67 24.54
C LEU A 57 10.40 14.68 24.12
N CYS A 58 10.65 14.82 22.82
CA CYS A 58 11.71 15.67 22.28
C CYS A 58 11.36 17.14 22.24
N LYS A 59 10.07 17.49 22.12
CA LYS A 59 9.53 18.87 21.99
C LYS A 59 10.29 19.68 20.94
N PRO A 60 10.34 19.23 19.68
CA PRO A 60 11.14 19.82 18.63
C PRO A 60 10.66 21.24 18.27
N GLU A 61 11.58 22.15 17.97
CA GLU A 61 11.28 23.57 17.64
C GLU A 61 10.44 23.70 16.35
N ARG A 62 10.75 22.90 15.32
CA ARG A 62 10.05 22.91 14.02
C ARG A 62 8.89 21.92 13.95
N GLY A 63 8.64 21.17 15.05
CA GLY A 63 7.54 20.24 15.15
C GLY A 63 7.84 18.83 14.62
N VAL A 64 6.77 18.10 14.40
CA VAL A 64 6.79 16.67 14.05
C VAL A 64 6.37 16.48 12.60
N ILE A 65 7.13 15.74 11.81
CA ILE A 65 6.86 15.52 10.38
C ILE A 65 6.55 14.04 10.14
N PRO A 66 5.30 13.69 9.84
CA PRO A 66 4.90 12.32 9.54
C PRO A 66 5.33 11.89 8.13
N THR A 67 5.30 10.58 7.89
CA THR A 67 5.42 10.03 6.54
C THR A 67 4.08 9.98 5.83
N THR A 68 4.12 9.76 4.52
CA THR A 68 2.94 9.73 3.66
C THR A 68 2.92 8.51 2.73
N VAL A 69 1.73 8.14 2.28
CA VAL A 69 1.50 7.18 1.21
C VAL A 69 0.64 7.83 0.12
N GLU A 70 0.89 7.46 -1.13
CA GLU A 70 0.10 7.94 -2.26
C GLU A 70 -0.98 6.92 -2.61
N ILE A 71 -2.22 7.39 -2.69
CA ILE A 71 -3.38 6.61 -3.14
C ILE A 71 -4.00 7.32 -4.34
N VAL A 72 -4.16 6.58 -5.45
CA VAL A 72 -4.69 7.08 -6.71
C VAL A 72 -6.11 6.57 -6.90
N ASP A 73 -7.08 7.48 -7.06
CA ASP A 73 -8.45 7.10 -7.44
C ASP A 73 -8.49 6.74 -8.93
N ILE A 74 -8.60 5.45 -9.20
CA ILE A 74 -8.71 4.95 -10.56
C ILE A 74 -10.21 4.90 -10.92
N ALA A 75 -10.60 5.65 -11.94
CA ALA A 75 -11.99 5.71 -12.40
C ALA A 75 -12.56 4.30 -12.63
N GLY A 76 -13.78 4.07 -12.17
CA GLY A 76 -14.40 2.74 -12.15
C GLY A 76 -14.41 2.05 -13.52
N LEU A 77 -14.20 0.74 -13.49
CA LEU A 77 -14.25 -0.13 -14.66
C LEU A 77 -15.68 -0.21 -15.20
N VAL A 78 -15.82 -0.08 -16.53
CA VAL A 78 -17.01 -0.49 -17.24
C VAL A 78 -16.73 -1.83 -17.91
N LYS A 79 -17.64 -2.77 -17.82
CA LYS A 79 -17.55 -4.12 -18.42
C LYS A 79 -17.13 -4.02 -19.90
N GLY A 80 -16.10 -4.79 -20.32
CA GLY A 80 -15.58 -4.75 -21.70
C GLY A 80 -14.35 -3.85 -21.88
N ALA A 81 -13.71 -3.40 -20.81
CA ALA A 81 -12.53 -2.53 -20.84
C ALA A 81 -11.34 -3.13 -21.61
N SER A 82 -11.16 -4.45 -21.57
CA SER A 82 -10.10 -5.18 -22.29
C SER A 82 -10.26 -5.17 -23.80
N LYS A 83 -11.49 -4.97 -24.31
CA LYS A 83 -11.78 -4.94 -25.77
C LYS A 83 -11.45 -3.62 -26.46
N GLY A 84 -10.82 -2.67 -25.76
CA GLY A 84 -10.14 -1.53 -26.38
C GLY A 84 -10.99 -0.30 -26.64
N GLU A 85 -12.19 -0.16 -26.08
CA GLU A 85 -12.99 1.06 -26.25
C GLU A 85 -12.72 2.07 -25.12
N GLY A 86 -11.99 3.14 -25.44
CA GLY A 86 -11.92 4.41 -24.70
C GLY A 86 -11.50 4.34 -23.21
N LEU A 87 -12.48 4.33 -22.32
CA LEU A 87 -12.28 4.41 -20.86
C LEU A 87 -11.57 3.19 -20.26
N GLY A 88 -11.72 2.00 -20.85
CA GLY A 88 -11.08 0.79 -20.37
C GLY A 88 -9.56 0.79 -20.50
N ASN A 89 -9.03 1.29 -21.62
CA ASN A 89 -7.59 1.42 -21.81
C ASN A 89 -6.96 2.40 -20.81
N LYS A 90 -7.68 3.48 -20.47
CA LYS A 90 -7.26 4.46 -19.46
C LYS A 90 -7.20 3.84 -18.07
N PHE A 91 -8.20 3.04 -17.70
CA PHE A 91 -8.24 2.27 -16.46
C PHE A 91 -7.03 1.33 -16.33
N LEU A 92 -6.77 0.52 -17.36
CA LEU A 92 -5.64 -0.41 -17.39
C LEU A 92 -4.28 0.30 -17.35
N ALA A 93 -4.17 1.47 -18.02
CA ALA A 93 -2.98 2.30 -17.97
C ALA A 93 -2.72 2.84 -16.55
N ASN A 94 -3.75 3.37 -15.89
CA ASN A 94 -3.63 3.88 -14.52
C ASN A 94 -3.23 2.76 -13.54
N ILE A 95 -3.83 1.56 -13.63
CA ILE A 95 -3.41 0.42 -12.80
C ILE A 95 -1.94 0.06 -13.08
N ARG A 96 -1.48 0.15 -14.32
CA ARG A 96 -0.09 -0.18 -14.66
C ARG A 96 0.92 0.72 -13.95
N GLU A 97 0.57 1.99 -13.73
CA GLU A 97 1.42 2.99 -13.07
C GLU A 97 1.48 2.81 -11.55
N THR A 98 0.51 2.13 -10.92
CA THR A 98 0.51 1.89 -9.47
C THR A 98 1.33 0.64 -9.09
N ASP A 99 1.76 0.55 -7.82
CA ASP A 99 2.55 -0.56 -7.29
C ASP A 99 1.70 -1.63 -6.60
N ALA A 100 0.52 -1.26 -6.11
CA ALA A 100 -0.43 -2.14 -5.44
C ALA A 100 -1.88 -1.73 -5.76
N ILE A 101 -2.82 -2.62 -5.50
CA ILE A 101 -4.25 -2.42 -5.77
C ILE A 101 -5.04 -2.49 -4.45
N ILE A 102 -5.88 -1.49 -4.21
CA ILE A 102 -6.93 -1.49 -3.18
C ILE A 102 -8.25 -1.75 -3.91
N HIS A 103 -8.79 -2.96 -3.77
CA HIS A 103 -10.01 -3.36 -4.45
C HIS A 103 -11.22 -3.23 -3.52
N VAL A 104 -12.06 -2.22 -3.75
CA VAL A 104 -13.26 -1.94 -2.96
C VAL A 104 -14.42 -2.78 -3.47
N LEU A 105 -15.03 -3.54 -2.57
CA LEU A 105 -16.18 -4.41 -2.83
C LEU A 105 -17.39 -3.96 -2.01
N ARG A 106 -18.58 -3.95 -2.62
CA ARG A 106 -19.82 -3.65 -1.92
C ARG A 106 -20.28 -4.88 -1.14
N CYS A 107 -20.30 -4.77 0.17
CA CYS A 107 -20.72 -5.82 1.11
C CYS A 107 -21.88 -5.34 2.00
N PHE A 108 -22.81 -4.57 1.47
CA PHE A 108 -24.00 -4.06 2.15
C PHE A 108 -25.20 -4.01 1.20
N ASP A 109 -26.38 -4.20 1.76
CA ASP A 109 -27.65 -4.02 1.07
C ASP A 109 -28.19 -2.61 1.36
N ASP A 110 -28.56 -1.86 0.33
CA ASP A 110 -29.22 -0.55 0.43
C ASP A 110 -30.06 -0.32 -0.84
N ASP A 111 -31.37 -0.24 -0.66
CA ASP A 111 -32.32 -0.08 -1.76
C ASP A 111 -32.20 1.30 -2.45
N ASN A 112 -31.63 2.30 -1.78
CA ASN A 112 -31.40 3.63 -2.33
C ASN A 112 -30.14 3.72 -3.20
N VAL A 113 -29.26 2.70 -3.14
CA VAL A 113 -28.01 2.64 -3.90
C VAL A 113 -28.15 1.58 -4.99
N VAL A 114 -28.36 2.03 -6.23
CA VAL A 114 -28.52 1.11 -7.37
C VAL A 114 -27.22 0.32 -7.60
N HIS A 115 -27.34 -1.01 -7.73
CA HIS A 115 -26.23 -1.86 -8.17
C HIS A 115 -26.24 -2.00 -9.70
N VAL A 116 -25.06 -1.98 -10.32
CA VAL A 116 -24.92 -2.04 -11.80
C VAL A 116 -25.54 -3.31 -12.39
N ASP A 117 -25.41 -4.45 -11.68
CA ASP A 117 -25.94 -5.75 -12.09
C ASP A 117 -27.24 -6.14 -11.32
N GLY A 118 -27.91 -5.19 -10.65
CA GLY A 118 -29.22 -5.35 -10.03
C GLY A 118 -29.25 -6.09 -8.68
N SER A 119 -28.14 -6.69 -8.23
CA SER A 119 -28.03 -7.36 -6.94
C SER A 119 -26.63 -7.23 -6.36
N VAL A 120 -26.51 -7.26 -5.02
CA VAL A 120 -25.21 -7.25 -4.33
C VAL A 120 -24.62 -8.66 -4.37
N ASP A 121 -23.43 -8.75 -4.99
CA ASP A 121 -22.63 -9.98 -5.05
C ASP A 121 -21.15 -9.60 -5.17
N PRO A 122 -20.43 -9.52 -4.04
CA PRO A 122 -19.03 -9.08 -4.03
C PRO A 122 -18.08 -10.02 -4.77
N ILE A 123 -18.43 -11.31 -4.91
CA ILE A 123 -17.60 -12.27 -5.64
C ILE A 123 -17.70 -12.02 -7.14
N ARG A 124 -18.92 -11.90 -7.66
CA ARG A 124 -19.16 -11.53 -9.06
C ARG A 124 -18.48 -10.21 -9.39
N ASP A 125 -18.57 -9.22 -8.51
CA ASP A 125 -18.00 -7.88 -8.72
C ASP A 125 -16.46 -7.93 -8.75
N LYS A 126 -15.86 -8.75 -7.87
CA LYS A 126 -14.42 -9.06 -7.89
C LYS A 126 -14.03 -9.71 -9.21
N ASP A 127 -14.74 -10.75 -9.61
CA ASP A 127 -14.41 -11.54 -10.80
C ASP A 127 -14.51 -10.73 -12.10
N ILE A 128 -15.42 -9.74 -12.16
CA ILE A 128 -15.51 -8.82 -13.30
C ILE A 128 -14.19 -8.04 -13.47
N ILE A 129 -13.66 -7.47 -12.41
CA ILE A 129 -12.39 -6.70 -12.46
C ILE A 129 -11.23 -7.64 -12.73
N ASP A 130 -11.15 -8.75 -12.03
CA ASP A 130 -10.07 -9.72 -12.20
C ASP A 130 -10.01 -10.27 -13.64
N ALA A 131 -11.15 -10.60 -14.23
CA ALA A 131 -11.21 -11.09 -15.62
C ALA A 131 -10.66 -10.07 -16.62
N GLU A 132 -10.96 -8.78 -16.46
CA GLU A 132 -10.46 -7.73 -17.35
C GLU A 132 -8.93 -7.58 -17.24
N LEU A 133 -8.40 -7.63 -16.00
CA LEU A 133 -6.96 -7.58 -15.76
C LEU A 133 -6.24 -8.82 -16.30
N GLN A 134 -6.80 -10.01 -16.06
CA GLN A 134 -6.26 -11.30 -16.50
C GLN A 134 -6.24 -11.41 -18.02
N LEU A 135 -7.30 -10.99 -18.70
CA LEU A 135 -7.34 -10.98 -20.17
C LEU A 135 -6.26 -10.07 -20.75
N LYS A 136 -6.04 -8.89 -20.14
CA LYS A 136 -4.98 -7.97 -20.60
C LYS A 136 -3.58 -8.53 -20.37
N ASP A 137 -3.38 -9.18 -19.24
CA ASP A 137 -2.11 -9.86 -18.96
C ASP A 137 -1.87 -11.03 -19.88
N LEU A 138 -2.90 -11.82 -20.20
CA LEU A 138 -2.81 -12.95 -21.14
C LEU A 138 -2.34 -12.48 -22.52
N GLU A 139 -2.92 -11.38 -23.06
CA GLU A 139 -2.45 -10.78 -24.31
C GLU A 139 -0.97 -10.38 -24.25
N THR A 140 -0.56 -9.79 -23.13
CA THR A 140 0.83 -9.35 -22.90
C THR A 140 1.77 -10.56 -22.86
N VAL A 141 1.41 -11.61 -22.13
CA VAL A 141 2.19 -12.83 -21.97
C VAL A 141 2.32 -13.56 -23.31
N GLU A 142 1.23 -13.75 -24.05
CA GLU A 142 1.24 -14.41 -25.35
C GLU A 142 2.13 -13.68 -26.36
N SER A 143 2.02 -12.34 -26.42
CA SER A 143 2.88 -11.53 -27.28
C SER A 143 4.37 -11.69 -26.94
N ARG A 144 4.72 -11.78 -25.65
CA ARG A 144 6.11 -11.97 -25.19
C ARG A 144 6.59 -13.40 -25.49
N ILE A 145 5.77 -14.42 -25.27
CA ILE A 145 6.08 -15.82 -25.60
C ILE A 145 6.47 -15.93 -27.09
N GLN A 146 5.67 -15.38 -28.00
CA GLN A 146 5.96 -15.43 -29.43
C GLN A 146 7.31 -14.81 -29.80
N LYS A 147 7.74 -13.75 -29.10
CA LYS A 147 9.04 -13.10 -29.31
C LYS A 147 10.19 -13.94 -28.77
N ILE A 148 10.05 -14.45 -27.54
CA ILE A 148 11.10 -15.21 -26.84
C ILE A 148 11.29 -16.59 -27.47
N GLU A 149 10.24 -17.27 -27.91
CA GLU A 149 10.35 -18.56 -28.61
C GLU A 149 11.25 -18.45 -29.86
N LYS A 150 11.16 -17.36 -30.62
CA LYS A 150 12.06 -17.13 -31.77
C LYS A 150 13.51 -17.01 -31.33
N GLN A 151 13.78 -16.31 -30.22
CA GLN A 151 15.14 -16.16 -29.68
C GLN A 151 15.69 -17.50 -29.18
N VAL A 152 14.91 -18.30 -28.46
CA VAL A 152 15.30 -19.59 -27.94
C VAL A 152 15.61 -20.57 -29.09
N ARG A 153 14.83 -20.54 -30.18
CA ARG A 153 15.06 -21.41 -31.38
C ARG A 153 16.37 -21.10 -32.13
N VAL A 154 16.81 -19.84 -32.11
CA VAL A 154 18.05 -19.42 -32.79
C VAL A 154 19.30 -19.59 -31.89
N GLY A 155 19.18 -20.28 -30.76
CA GLY A 155 20.29 -20.51 -29.84
C GLY A 155 20.30 -19.58 -28.64
N GLY A 156 19.12 -19.18 -28.16
CA GLY A 156 18.93 -18.31 -27.01
C GLY A 156 19.71 -18.74 -25.77
N ASP A 157 20.14 -17.76 -25.00
CA ASP A 157 20.88 -17.95 -23.78
C ASP A 157 20.03 -18.54 -22.64
N LYS A 158 20.66 -18.81 -21.51
CA LYS A 158 19.99 -19.34 -20.32
C LYS A 158 18.85 -18.44 -19.84
N GLN A 159 19.02 -17.11 -19.94
CA GLN A 159 18.01 -16.14 -19.48
C GLN A 159 16.73 -16.19 -20.32
N ALA A 160 16.87 -16.31 -21.65
CA ALA A 160 15.72 -16.46 -22.54
C ALA A 160 14.90 -17.73 -22.23
N LYS A 161 15.55 -18.84 -21.83
CA LYS A 161 14.85 -20.06 -21.41
C LYS A 161 14.09 -19.86 -20.12
N VAL A 162 14.71 -19.27 -19.08
CA VAL A 162 14.05 -18.95 -17.82
C VAL A 162 12.85 -18.03 -18.06
N ALA A 163 13.03 -17.01 -18.91
CA ALA A 163 11.94 -16.10 -19.24
C ALA A 163 10.77 -16.82 -19.94
N LEU A 164 11.06 -17.75 -20.85
CA LEU A 164 10.01 -18.54 -21.50
C LEU A 164 9.26 -19.40 -20.48
N ASP A 165 9.97 -20.10 -19.58
CA ASP A 165 9.37 -20.96 -18.56
C ASP A 165 8.44 -20.18 -17.64
N VAL A 166 8.86 -19.00 -17.18
CA VAL A 166 8.02 -18.11 -16.34
C VAL A 166 6.78 -17.64 -17.09
N LEU A 167 6.93 -17.21 -18.36
CA LEU A 167 5.81 -16.77 -19.17
C LEU A 167 4.81 -17.90 -19.45
N LEU A 168 5.27 -19.12 -19.61
CA LEU A 168 4.40 -20.29 -19.76
C LEU A 168 3.61 -20.56 -18.47
N LYS A 169 4.25 -20.48 -17.28
CA LYS A 169 3.56 -20.58 -16.00
C LYS A 169 2.45 -19.51 -15.88
N TYR A 170 2.75 -18.26 -16.25
CA TYR A 170 1.77 -17.18 -16.22
C TYR A 170 0.62 -17.42 -17.20
N ARG A 171 0.90 -17.83 -18.44
CA ARG A 171 -0.13 -18.15 -19.41
C ARG A 171 -1.09 -19.22 -18.89
N ASP A 172 -0.55 -20.29 -18.31
CA ASP A 172 -1.34 -21.40 -17.81
C ASP A 172 -2.23 -20.98 -16.62
N ALA A 173 -1.73 -20.16 -15.69
CA ALA A 173 -2.50 -19.61 -14.59
C ALA A 173 -3.61 -18.67 -15.10
N LEU A 174 -3.27 -17.71 -15.93
CA LEU A 174 -4.23 -16.74 -16.49
C LEU A 174 -5.32 -17.42 -17.33
N SER A 175 -4.97 -18.45 -18.10
CA SER A 175 -5.95 -19.23 -18.88
C SER A 175 -6.94 -20.02 -18.00
N GLN A 176 -6.58 -20.27 -16.74
CA GLN A 176 -7.45 -20.90 -15.74
C GLN A 176 -8.24 -19.86 -14.90
N GLY A 177 -8.17 -18.59 -15.25
CA GLY A 177 -8.81 -17.51 -14.47
C GLY A 177 -8.11 -17.23 -13.15
N LYS A 178 -6.82 -17.56 -13.02
CA LYS A 178 -6.01 -17.26 -11.82
C LYS A 178 -5.10 -16.08 -12.09
N SER A 179 -4.92 -15.22 -11.09
CA SER A 179 -4.04 -14.06 -11.18
C SER A 179 -2.56 -14.46 -11.18
N ALA A 180 -1.71 -13.69 -11.85
CA ALA A 180 -0.28 -13.96 -11.93
C ALA A 180 0.41 -14.01 -10.55
N ARG A 181 -0.10 -13.27 -9.55
CA ARG A 181 0.40 -13.29 -8.15
C ARG A 181 0.29 -14.66 -7.46
N THR A 182 -0.54 -15.56 -7.97
CA THR A 182 -0.69 -16.92 -7.43
C THR A 182 0.35 -17.91 -7.97
N VAL A 183 1.16 -17.49 -8.94
CA VAL A 183 2.20 -18.34 -9.53
C VAL A 183 3.43 -18.37 -8.64
N GLU A 184 3.82 -19.56 -8.22
CA GLU A 184 5.04 -19.76 -7.41
C GLU A 184 6.30 -19.58 -8.27
N LEU A 185 7.19 -18.70 -7.82
CA LEU A 185 8.50 -18.43 -8.41
C LEU A 185 9.57 -19.06 -7.50
N ILE A 186 10.41 -19.92 -8.06
CA ILE A 186 11.30 -20.80 -7.29
C ILE A 186 12.72 -20.24 -7.07
N ASN A 187 13.09 -19.16 -7.75
CA ASN A 187 14.42 -18.58 -7.65
C ASN A 187 14.45 -17.09 -8.08
N LYS A 188 15.58 -16.43 -7.78
CA LYS A 188 15.77 -15.00 -8.09
C LYS A 188 15.74 -14.67 -9.60
N ASP A 189 16.14 -15.59 -10.45
CA ASP A 189 16.10 -15.37 -11.89
C ASP A 189 14.64 -15.28 -12.37
N GLU A 190 13.76 -16.15 -11.85
CA GLU A 190 12.31 -16.11 -12.11
C GLU A 190 11.67 -14.84 -11.53
N GLU A 191 12.04 -14.43 -10.30
CA GLU A 191 11.57 -13.18 -9.70
C GLU A 191 11.97 -11.96 -10.52
N GLN A 192 13.16 -11.96 -11.10
CA GLN A 192 13.62 -10.88 -11.96
C GLN A 192 12.78 -10.78 -13.25
N VAL A 193 12.52 -11.92 -13.89
CA VAL A 193 11.64 -12.01 -15.07
C VAL A 193 10.22 -11.51 -14.74
N ALA A 194 9.69 -11.89 -13.57
CA ALA A 194 8.38 -11.46 -13.11
C ALA A 194 8.31 -9.92 -12.99
N LYS A 195 9.31 -9.30 -12.36
CA LYS A 195 9.42 -7.84 -12.23
C LYS A 195 9.48 -7.15 -13.60
N GLU A 196 10.28 -7.69 -14.54
CA GLU A 196 10.41 -7.12 -15.89
C GLU A 196 9.14 -7.33 -16.75
N THR A 197 8.33 -8.33 -16.42
CA THR A 197 7.09 -8.60 -17.14
C THR A 197 6.01 -7.59 -16.82
N MET A 198 5.98 -7.05 -15.60
CA MET A 198 5.07 -5.97 -15.14
C MET A 198 3.59 -6.29 -15.41
N LEU A 199 3.14 -7.49 -15.04
CA LEU A 199 1.75 -7.90 -15.17
C LEU A 199 0.87 -7.15 -14.18
N LEU A 200 -0.36 -6.83 -14.59
CA LEU A 200 -1.35 -6.14 -13.76
C LEU A 200 -1.78 -7.03 -12.58
N THR A 201 -2.00 -8.31 -12.85
CA THR A 201 -2.43 -9.28 -11.85
C THR A 201 -1.28 -9.85 -11.00
N SER A 202 -0.03 -9.45 -11.24
CA SER A 202 1.10 -9.76 -10.35
C SER A 202 1.19 -8.79 -9.17
N LYS A 203 0.52 -7.64 -9.23
CA LYS A 203 0.54 -6.64 -8.17
C LYS A 203 -0.13 -7.17 -6.90
N PRO A 204 0.40 -6.82 -5.70
CA PRO A 204 -0.27 -7.13 -4.44
C PRO A 204 -1.64 -6.44 -4.36
N VAL A 205 -2.60 -7.10 -3.73
CA VAL A 205 -3.99 -6.63 -3.60
C VAL A 205 -4.43 -6.63 -2.15
N LEU A 206 -5.12 -5.54 -1.76
CA LEU A 206 -5.89 -5.42 -0.55
C LEU A 206 -7.37 -5.35 -0.91
N TYR A 207 -8.17 -6.31 -0.45
CA TYR A 207 -9.62 -6.27 -0.61
C TYR A 207 -10.26 -5.47 0.51
N VAL A 208 -11.04 -4.46 0.16
CA VAL A 208 -11.76 -3.61 1.12
C VAL A 208 -13.26 -3.90 0.98
N CYS A 209 -13.80 -4.62 1.96
CA CYS A 209 -15.22 -4.88 2.09
C CYS A 209 -15.90 -3.65 2.69
N ASN A 210 -16.60 -2.87 1.85
CA ASN A 210 -17.42 -1.76 2.32
C ASN A 210 -18.74 -2.31 2.82
N VAL A 211 -18.98 -2.19 4.13
CA VAL A 211 -20.15 -2.75 4.84
C VAL A 211 -21.06 -1.65 5.36
N ASP A 212 -22.27 -2.04 5.82
CA ASP A 212 -23.16 -1.18 6.61
C ASP A 212 -22.62 -0.94 8.03
N GLU A 213 -23.25 0.01 8.75
CA GLU A 213 -22.83 0.43 10.10
C GLU A 213 -22.83 -0.73 11.10
N ASN A 214 -23.85 -1.60 11.06
CA ASN A 214 -23.98 -2.72 11.99
C ASN A 214 -22.89 -3.79 11.80
N SER A 215 -22.34 -3.85 10.61
CA SER A 215 -21.32 -4.81 10.21
C SER A 215 -19.88 -4.28 10.35
N ALA A 216 -19.69 -3.03 10.81
CA ALA A 216 -18.39 -2.35 10.84
C ALA A 216 -17.35 -3.05 11.73
N VAL A 217 -17.77 -3.68 12.82
CA VAL A 217 -16.89 -4.37 13.79
C VAL A 217 -16.61 -5.81 13.36
N ASN A 218 -17.66 -6.57 13.08
CA ASN A 218 -17.55 -8.03 12.90
C ASN A 218 -17.68 -8.50 11.46
N GLY A 219 -18.07 -7.61 10.53
CA GLY A 219 -18.41 -7.99 9.17
C GLY A 219 -19.78 -8.66 9.07
N ASN A 220 -20.04 -9.27 7.91
CA ASN A 220 -21.28 -9.94 7.59
C ASN A 220 -21.06 -11.12 6.62
N LYS A 221 -22.14 -11.75 6.17
CA LYS A 221 -22.10 -12.89 5.22
C LYS A 221 -21.28 -12.61 3.96
N TYR A 222 -21.30 -11.38 3.45
CA TYR A 222 -20.56 -10.99 2.25
C TYR A 222 -19.07 -10.95 2.51
N VAL A 223 -18.65 -10.46 3.67
CA VAL A 223 -17.25 -10.44 4.08
C VAL A 223 -16.68 -11.85 4.18
N GLU A 224 -17.45 -12.79 4.77
CA GLU A 224 -17.02 -14.20 4.85
C GLU A 224 -16.91 -14.86 3.47
N GLN A 225 -17.82 -14.54 2.55
CA GLN A 225 -17.71 -14.99 1.16
C GLN A 225 -16.44 -14.48 0.50
N VAL A 226 -16.09 -13.20 0.68
CA VAL A 226 -14.85 -12.63 0.13
C VAL A 226 -13.64 -13.31 0.75
N ARG A 227 -13.58 -13.49 2.07
CA ARG A 227 -12.46 -14.17 2.75
C ARG A 227 -12.23 -15.58 2.21
N GLU A 228 -13.31 -16.35 2.02
CA GLU A 228 -13.20 -17.70 1.46
C GLU A 228 -12.74 -17.67 0.00
N ALA A 229 -13.23 -16.74 -0.81
CA ALA A 229 -12.87 -16.64 -2.22
C ALA A 229 -11.39 -16.26 -2.45
N VAL A 230 -10.79 -15.48 -1.53
CA VAL A 230 -9.42 -14.98 -1.69
C VAL A 230 -8.38 -15.68 -0.81
N LYS A 231 -8.77 -16.74 -0.09
CA LYS A 231 -7.88 -17.43 0.88
C LYS A 231 -6.56 -17.94 0.27
N ASP A 232 -6.60 -18.31 -1.01
CA ASP A 232 -5.45 -18.84 -1.74
C ASP A 232 -4.66 -17.74 -2.49
N GLU A 233 -5.09 -16.47 -2.40
CA GLU A 233 -4.45 -15.34 -3.10
C GLU A 233 -3.35 -14.66 -2.27
N ASN A 234 -3.11 -15.06 -1.03
CA ASN A 234 -2.24 -14.37 -0.06
C ASN A 234 -2.58 -12.87 0.07
N ALA A 235 -3.87 -12.53 -0.05
CA ALA A 235 -4.39 -11.17 0.01
C ALA A 235 -5.04 -10.87 1.35
N GLN A 236 -4.90 -9.65 1.83
CA GLN A 236 -5.57 -9.17 3.04
C GLN A 236 -6.98 -8.72 2.73
N VAL A 237 -7.93 -8.98 3.64
CA VAL A 237 -9.32 -8.49 3.59
C VAL A 237 -9.55 -7.53 4.76
N LEU A 238 -9.92 -6.31 4.45
CA LEU A 238 -10.21 -5.25 5.42
C LEU A 238 -11.70 -4.90 5.39
N ILE A 239 -12.30 -4.72 6.57
CA ILE A 239 -13.69 -4.25 6.73
C ILE A 239 -13.66 -2.75 6.95
N VAL A 240 -14.42 -1.99 6.16
CA VAL A 240 -14.61 -0.55 6.31
C VAL A 240 -16.07 -0.21 6.10
N ALA A 241 -16.65 0.64 6.94
CA ALA A 241 -17.98 1.22 6.73
C ALA A 241 -17.82 2.66 6.22
N ALA A 242 -17.85 2.85 4.91
CA ALA A 242 -17.56 4.16 4.28
C ALA A 242 -18.50 5.27 4.77
N LYS A 243 -19.73 4.94 5.19
CA LYS A 243 -20.67 5.90 5.76
C LYS A 243 -20.20 6.39 7.13
N ILE A 244 -19.79 5.48 8.01
CA ILE A 244 -19.19 5.82 9.32
C ILE A 244 -17.94 6.69 9.12
N GLU A 245 -17.07 6.34 8.19
CA GLU A 245 -15.86 7.12 7.90
C GLU A 245 -16.19 8.56 7.46
N SER A 246 -17.28 8.72 6.70
CA SER A 246 -17.77 10.05 6.30
C SER A 246 -18.25 10.87 7.48
N GLU A 247 -18.95 10.24 8.43
CA GLU A 247 -19.42 10.90 9.66
C GLU A 247 -18.24 11.28 10.58
N ILE A 248 -17.26 10.38 10.75
CA ILE A 248 -16.03 10.68 11.50
C ILE A 248 -15.26 11.87 10.89
N ALA A 249 -15.24 11.95 9.55
CA ALA A 249 -14.55 13.02 8.83
C ALA A 249 -15.20 14.40 9.05
N GLU A 250 -16.46 14.48 9.44
CA GLU A 250 -17.18 15.72 9.76
C GLU A 250 -16.93 16.21 11.19
N LEU A 251 -16.44 15.35 12.09
CA LEU A 251 -16.14 15.71 13.47
C LEU A 251 -14.89 16.60 13.56
N GLU A 252 -14.96 17.66 14.35
CA GLU A 252 -13.90 18.68 14.40
C GLU A 252 -12.73 18.26 15.28
N THR A 253 -12.99 17.67 16.46
CA THR A 253 -11.96 17.38 17.46
C THR A 253 -11.56 15.89 17.47
N TYR A 254 -10.36 15.64 17.97
CA TYR A 254 -9.87 14.26 18.17
C TYR A 254 -10.72 13.53 19.23
N GLU A 255 -11.09 14.23 20.28
CA GLU A 255 -11.90 13.70 21.39
C GLU A 255 -13.29 13.24 20.90
N GLU A 256 -13.96 14.06 20.07
CA GLU A 256 -15.25 13.70 19.48
C GLU A 256 -15.14 12.43 18.63
N ARG A 257 -14.09 12.32 17.81
CA ARG A 257 -13.84 11.12 16.99
C ARG A 257 -13.61 9.88 17.83
N GLN A 258 -12.82 10.02 18.91
CA GLN A 258 -12.55 8.89 19.80
C GLN A 258 -13.81 8.44 20.53
N MET A 259 -14.61 9.39 21.04
CA MET A 259 -15.89 9.07 21.67
C MET A 259 -16.85 8.37 20.70
N PHE A 260 -16.91 8.82 19.46
CA PHE A 260 -17.74 8.18 18.43
C PHE A 260 -17.26 6.76 18.10
N LEU A 261 -15.95 6.56 17.96
CA LEU A 261 -15.37 5.22 17.73
C LEU A 261 -15.66 4.28 18.90
N ASP A 262 -15.49 4.75 20.14
CA ASP A 262 -15.76 3.96 21.34
C ASP A 262 -17.24 3.56 21.44
N GLU A 263 -18.18 4.46 21.07
CA GLU A 263 -19.62 4.20 21.05
C GLU A 263 -19.99 3.07 20.09
N ILE A 264 -19.36 3.03 18.91
CA ILE A 264 -19.60 1.99 17.91
C ILE A 264 -18.72 0.73 18.09
N GLY A 265 -17.86 0.71 19.11
CA GLY A 265 -17.00 -0.42 19.47
C GLY A 265 -15.77 -0.60 18.58
N LEU A 266 -15.29 0.46 17.95
CA LEU A 266 -14.06 0.48 17.16
C LEU A 266 -12.93 1.19 17.92
N SER A 267 -11.75 0.58 17.98
CA SER A 267 -10.56 1.21 18.58
C SER A 267 -9.87 2.20 17.65
N GLU A 268 -10.11 2.11 16.34
CA GLU A 268 -9.48 2.90 15.30
C GLU A 268 -10.40 2.98 14.09
N SER A 269 -10.39 4.09 13.36
CA SER A 269 -11.19 4.26 12.13
C SER A 269 -10.77 3.28 11.03
N GLY A 270 -11.70 2.91 10.18
CA GLY A 270 -11.44 2.06 9.01
C GLY A 270 -10.48 2.72 8.03
N VAL A 271 -10.55 4.05 7.88
CA VAL A 271 -9.60 4.85 7.08
C VAL A 271 -8.19 4.73 7.62
N SER A 272 -7.99 4.86 8.94
CA SER A 272 -6.66 4.70 9.55
C SER A 272 -6.09 3.29 9.34
N ARG A 273 -6.93 2.25 9.53
CA ARG A 273 -6.56 0.86 9.23
C ARG A 273 -6.23 0.65 7.75
N LEU A 274 -6.99 1.28 6.84
CA LEU A 274 -6.76 1.21 5.40
C LEU A 274 -5.41 1.82 5.01
N ILE A 275 -5.07 2.99 5.57
CA ILE A 275 -3.77 3.64 5.33
C ILE A 275 -2.61 2.74 5.80
N LYS A 276 -2.69 2.20 7.00
CA LYS A 276 -1.68 1.27 7.55
C LYS A 276 -1.56 0.00 6.70
N ALA A 277 -2.69 -0.56 6.26
CA ALA A 277 -2.70 -1.76 5.41
C ALA A 277 -2.11 -1.47 4.02
N ALA A 278 -2.42 -0.34 3.39
CA ALA A 278 -1.85 0.08 2.12
C ALA A 278 -0.33 0.29 2.22
N TYR A 279 0.13 0.90 3.30
CA TYR A 279 1.54 1.10 3.59
C TYR A 279 2.29 -0.24 3.74
N ALA A 280 1.70 -1.18 4.48
CA ALA A 280 2.24 -2.52 4.66
C ALA A 280 2.22 -3.33 3.34
N LEU A 281 1.16 -3.19 2.52
CA LEU A 281 1.01 -3.85 1.22
C LEU A 281 2.14 -3.48 0.23
N LEU A 282 2.60 -2.23 0.31
CA LEU A 282 3.73 -1.74 -0.47
C LEU A 282 5.10 -2.16 0.12
N GLU A 283 5.12 -2.99 1.16
CA GLU A 283 6.32 -3.38 1.91
C GLU A 283 7.08 -2.18 2.48
N LEU A 284 6.37 -1.09 2.80
CA LEU A 284 6.96 0.10 3.39
C LEU A 284 7.12 -0.06 4.90
N ARG A 285 8.16 0.56 5.42
CA ARG A 285 8.50 0.65 6.84
C ARG A 285 8.92 2.09 7.15
N THR A 286 8.97 2.39 8.44
CA THR A 286 9.32 3.72 8.93
C THR A 286 10.53 3.65 9.83
N PHE A 287 11.56 4.45 9.56
CA PHE A 287 12.56 4.80 10.57
C PHE A 287 12.34 6.25 11.01
N LEU A 288 12.83 6.60 12.19
CA LEU A 288 12.61 7.88 12.81
C LEU A 288 13.94 8.62 12.97
N THR A 289 13.90 9.94 12.87
CA THR A 289 14.97 10.82 13.32
C THR A 289 14.44 11.69 14.44
N ALA A 290 15.18 11.80 15.53
CA ALA A 290 14.81 12.55 16.72
C ALA A 290 15.86 13.59 17.05
N GLY A 291 15.47 14.86 17.04
CA GLY A 291 16.33 16.00 17.35
C GLY A 291 15.58 17.12 18.04
N SER A 292 16.33 18.09 18.58
CA SER A 292 15.74 19.32 19.12
C SER A 292 15.14 20.23 18.05
N ASP A 293 15.60 20.11 16.80
CA ASP A 293 15.11 20.89 15.67
C ASP A 293 13.80 20.31 15.11
N GLU A 294 13.84 19.02 14.74
CA GLU A 294 12.64 18.30 14.24
C GLU A 294 12.64 16.82 14.67
N VAL A 295 11.46 16.25 14.75
CA VAL A 295 11.21 14.82 14.84
C VAL A 295 10.51 14.39 13.57
N ARG A 296 11.07 13.39 12.85
CA ARG A 296 10.54 13.03 11.54
C ARG A 296 10.50 11.53 11.30
N ALA A 297 9.43 11.11 10.65
CA ALA A 297 9.26 9.76 10.13
C ALA A 297 9.69 9.70 8.64
N TRP A 298 10.45 8.66 8.30
CA TRP A 298 11.01 8.45 6.97
C TRP A 298 10.57 7.09 6.44
N THR A 299 10.00 7.08 5.24
CA THR A 299 9.57 5.85 4.57
C THR A 299 10.75 5.14 3.92
N PHE A 300 10.86 3.83 4.12
CA PHE A 300 11.80 2.99 3.40
C PHE A 300 11.18 1.65 3.04
N LYS A 301 11.75 0.96 2.06
CA LYS A 301 11.30 -0.39 1.67
C LYS A 301 11.88 -1.43 2.63
N ALA A 302 11.06 -2.37 3.09
CA ALA A 302 11.50 -3.46 3.95
C ALA A 302 12.72 -4.19 3.34
N GLY A 303 13.70 -4.53 4.19
CA GLY A 303 14.96 -5.14 3.76
C GLY A 303 16.03 -4.16 3.28
N SER A 304 15.76 -2.83 3.28
CA SER A 304 16.77 -1.82 2.94
C SER A 304 17.87 -1.77 4.00
N LYS A 305 19.10 -1.55 3.54
CA LYS A 305 20.28 -1.38 4.39
C LYS A 305 20.45 0.08 4.79
N ALA A 306 21.24 0.32 5.84
CA ALA A 306 21.48 1.65 6.39
C ALA A 306 21.91 2.71 5.36
N PRO A 307 22.81 2.47 4.38
CA PRO A 307 23.12 3.45 3.35
C PRO A 307 21.92 3.84 2.49
N GLN A 308 21.06 2.86 2.12
CA GLN A 308 19.87 3.12 1.34
C GLN A 308 18.86 3.99 2.12
N CYS A 309 18.70 3.72 3.42
CA CYS A 309 17.87 4.54 4.30
C CYS A 309 18.44 5.95 4.49
N ALA A 310 19.76 6.10 4.58
CA ALA A 310 20.43 7.41 4.56
C ALA A 310 20.11 8.17 3.26
N GLY A 311 20.07 7.46 2.12
CA GLY A 311 19.71 7.98 0.81
C GLY A 311 18.27 8.51 0.71
N VAL A 312 17.36 8.00 1.55
CA VAL A 312 15.98 8.52 1.65
C VAL A 312 15.98 9.96 2.17
N ILE A 313 16.91 10.31 3.05
CA ILE A 313 17.07 11.69 3.56
C ILE A 313 17.71 12.57 2.49
N HIS A 314 18.86 12.15 1.97
CA HIS A 314 19.57 12.86 0.90
C HIS A 314 20.56 11.92 0.19
N SER A 315 20.72 12.07 -1.13
CA SER A 315 21.63 11.25 -1.93
C SER A 315 23.11 11.33 -1.47
N ASP A 316 23.52 12.47 -0.91
CA ASP A 316 24.86 12.64 -0.36
C ASP A 316 25.08 11.78 0.89
N PHE A 317 24.05 11.55 1.70
CA PHE A 317 24.13 10.69 2.87
C PHE A 317 24.40 9.23 2.47
N GLU A 318 23.80 8.77 1.37
CA GLU A 318 24.06 7.43 0.82
C GLU A 318 25.49 7.32 0.28
N ARG A 319 25.91 8.28 -0.54
CA ARG A 319 27.25 8.28 -1.16
C ARG A 319 28.37 8.38 -0.13
N GLY A 320 28.20 9.27 0.84
CA GLY A 320 29.18 9.53 1.89
C GLY A 320 29.01 8.68 3.14
N PHE A 321 28.14 7.66 3.14
CA PHE A 321 27.79 6.89 4.33
C PHE A 321 29.02 6.30 5.02
N ILE A 322 29.19 6.60 6.30
CA ILE A 322 30.24 6.06 7.17
C ILE A 322 29.65 5.00 8.09
N ARG A 323 28.67 5.37 8.90
CA ARG A 323 27.96 4.52 9.87
C ARG A 323 26.64 5.16 10.27
N ALA A 324 25.77 4.36 10.91
CA ALA A 324 24.58 4.85 11.58
C ALA A 324 24.64 4.60 13.09
N GLU A 325 24.21 5.54 13.88
CA GLU A 325 23.87 5.34 15.28
C GLU A 325 22.38 4.95 15.34
N VAL A 326 22.07 3.86 15.98
CA VAL A 326 20.73 3.27 16.00
C VAL A 326 20.28 3.05 17.44
N ILE A 327 19.08 3.51 17.78
CA ILE A 327 18.43 3.25 19.07
C ILE A 327 17.05 2.64 18.76
N LYS A 328 16.67 1.60 19.49
CA LYS A 328 15.32 1.04 19.36
C LYS A 328 14.32 2.00 19.98
N TYR A 329 13.17 2.16 19.33
CA TYR A 329 12.13 3.08 19.79
C TYR A 329 11.74 2.85 21.26
N GLU A 330 11.54 1.58 21.66
CA GLU A 330 11.16 1.22 23.01
C GLU A 330 12.21 1.64 24.04
N ASP A 331 13.51 1.45 23.75
CA ASP A 331 14.61 1.87 24.61
C ASP A 331 14.67 3.41 24.71
N TYR A 332 14.43 4.12 23.60
CA TYR A 332 14.45 5.59 23.57
C TYR A 332 13.35 6.19 24.45
N ILE A 333 12.12 5.67 24.34
CA ILE A 333 10.98 6.13 25.16
C ILE A 333 11.17 5.75 26.64
N ALA A 334 11.60 4.52 26.92
CA ALA A 334 11.77 4.04 28.30
C ALA A 334 12.86 4.81 29.06
N LEU A 335 13.96 5.17 28.40
CA LEU A 335 15.08 5.86 29.03
C LEU A 335 15.00 7.39 28.93
N GLY A 336 14.09 7.94 28.11
CA GLY A 336 13.82 9.35 28.03
C GLY A 336 14.76 10.14 27.09
N GLY A 337 15.44 9.48 26.14
CA GLY A 337 16.17 10.16 25.10
C GLY A 337 17.56 9.59 24.78
N GLU A 338 18.21 10.15 23.78
CA GLU A 338 19.48 9.65 23.23
C GLU A 338 20.61 9.56 24.27
N SER A 339 20.80 10.62 25.06
CA SER A 339 21.88 10.66 26.07
C SER A 339 21.77 9.54 27.09
N ALA A 340 20.56 9.26 27.58
CA ALA A 340 20.32 8.18 28.52
C ALA A 340 20.51 6.79 27.86
N CYS A 341 20.08 6.63 26.60
CA CYS A 341 20.31 5.40 25.83
C CYS A 341 21.82 5.16 25.62
N ARG A 342 22.58 6.20 25.32
CA ARG A 342 24.05 6.12 25.16
C ARG A 342 24.72 5.67 26.47
N GLN A 343 24.33 6.25 27.63
CA GLN A 343 24.85 5.86 28.95
C GLN A 343 24.46 4.42 29.33
N ALA A 344 23.28 3.99 28.95
CA ALA A 344 22.80 2.63 29.21
C ALA A 344 23.33 1.59 28.22
N GLY A 345 24.16 1.98 27.23
CA GLY A 345 24.70 1.06 26.22
C GLY A 345 23.64 0.58 25.21
N LYS A 346 22.56 1.34 25.02
CA LYS A 346 21.45 1.03 24.10
C LYS A 346 21.57 1.71 22.74
N LEU A 347 22.63 2.47 22.51
CA LEU A 347 22.95 3.06 21.23
C LEU A 347 23.90 2.11 20.48
N GLY A 348 23.41 1.50 19.41
CA GLY A 348 24.18 0.67 18.49
C GLY A 348 24.93 1.51 17.47
N ILE A 349 26.10 1.04 17.07
CA ILE A 349 26.86 1.62 15.95
C ILE A 349 26.85 0.61 14.82
N GLU A 350 26.17 0.95 13.73
CA GLU A 350 25.86 0.04 12.66
C GLU A 350 26.56 0.43 11.34
N GLY A 351 27.04 -0.59 10.62
CA GLY A 351 27.71 -0.43 9.35
C GLY A 351 26.79 -0.54 8.12
N LYS A 352 27.42 -0.63 6.95
CA LYS A 352 26.73 -0.66 5.65
C LYS A 352 25.78 -1.86 5.45
N GLU A 353 26.03 -2.97 6.15
CA GLU A 353 25.25 -4.21 6.00
C GLU A 353 24.05 -4.27 6.95
N TYR A 354 23.87 -3.31 7.84
CA TYR A 354 22.75 -3.26 8.75
C TYR A 354 21.43 -3.13 7.99
N VAL A 355 20.54 -4.09 8.20
CA VAL A 355 19.17 -4.06 7.68
C VAL A 355 18.29 -3.29 8.65
N VAL A 356 17.83 -2.12 8.23
CA VAL A 356 17.03 -1.22 9.06
C VAL A 356 15.71 -1.86 9.44
N GLN A 357 15.34 -1.72 10.71
CA GLN A 357 14.09 -2.25 11.25
C GLN A 357 13.04 -1.15 11.36
N ASP A 358 11.77 -1.55 11.31
CA ASP A 358 10.66 -0.63 11.50
C ASP A 358 10.69 -0.02 12.91
N GLY A 359 10.63 1.31 13.01
CA GLY A 359 10.72 2.05 14.27
C GLY A 359 12.14 2.34 14.77
N ASP A 360 13.19 1.96 14.05
CA ASP A 360 14.55 2.37 14.42
C ASP A 360 14.66 3.89 14.46
N ILE A 361 15.23 4.44 15.55
CA ILE A 361 15.62 5.85 15.65
C ILE A 361 17.07 5.94 15.20
N MET A 362 17.32 6.70 14.13
CA MET A 362 18.60 6.68 13.43
C MET A 362 19.24 8.06 13.32
N HIS A 363 20.55 8.08 13.52
CA HIS A 363 21.42 9.22 13.19
C HIS A 363 22.52 8.75 12.25
N PHE A 364 22.59 9.34 11.05
CA PHE A 364 23.55 8.96 10.02
C PHE A 364 24.79 9.85 10.05
N LEU A 365 25.97 9.22 10.07
CA LEU A 365 27.24 9.89 9.90
C LEU A 365 27.75 9.66 8.47
N PHE A 366 28.05 10.73 7.80
CA PHE A 366 28.51 10.72 6.41
C PHE A 366 29.59 11.77 6.19
N ASN A 367 30.35 11.60 5.11
CA ASN A 367 31.35 12.56 4.66
C ASN A 367 31.28 12.67 3.13
N VAL A 368 31.12 13.90 2.61
CA VAL A 368 31.00 14.19 1.17
C VAL A 368 32.09 15.13 0.74
#